data_e8361f41cb16ee1ecf47d9df98006391
#
_entry.id   e8361f41cb16ee1ecf47d9df98006391
#
_cell.length_a   1.000
_cell.length_b   1.000
_cell.length_c   1.000
_cell.angle_alpha   90.00
_cell.angle_beta   90.00
_cell.angle_gamma   90.00
#
_symmetry.space_group_name_H-M   'P 1'
#
loop_
_entity.id
_entity.type
_entity.pdbx_description
1 polymer ?
#
loop_
_entity_poly.entity_id
_entity_poly.type
_entity_poly.pdbx_seq_one_letter_code
_entity_poly.pdbx_strand_id
1 'polypeptide(L)'
;MIMTRPATSVPPLENGDRATRPEFERRYTHSPSDQKAELIEGTVYLMASPLRFQQHAEPHAKIILWLATYQVTIPNVRIGIEPTVRLDLENEPRPDAVLFWEESAQGQAKLTADDYLEGAPELIVEIAASSSALDLHGKKRAYQRNGVKEYLVWCIYENSLNWFSLEAGEYILQQPDEKGIIKSRVFPGLWLAVNELLAGNMSAVLETLNQGK
;
A
#
# COMPACT_ATOMS: atom_id res chain seq x y z
N MET A 1 53.08 12.12 -6.77
CA MET A 1 52.25 11.71 -5.65
C MET A 1 50.81 11.97 -6.01
N ILE A 2 50.09 10.95 -6.52
CA ILE A 2 48.70 11.13 -6.96
C ILE A 2 47.88 11.02 -5.68
N MET A 3 47.29 12.14 -5.24
CA MET A 3 46.30 12.14 -4.15
C MET A 3 45.04 11.40 -4.65
N THR A 4 44.86 10.16 -4.22
CA THR A 4 43.57 9.46 -4.35
C THR A 4 42.56 10.23 -3.51
N ARG A 5 41.53 10.84 -4.14
CA ARG A 5 40.35 11.32 -3.42
C ARG A 5 39.80 10.17 -2.58
N PRO A 6 39.53 10.37 -1.29
CA PRO A 6 38.84 9.34 -0.52
C PRO A 6 37.50 9.05 -1.21
N ALA A 7 37.17 7.77 -1.36
CA ALA A 7 35.86 7.36 -1.83
C ALA A 7 34.82 8.05 -0.92
N THR A 8 33.99 8.91 -1.50
CA THR A 8 32.90 9.55 -0.74
C THR A 8 31.98 8.45 -0.25
N SER A 9 32.01 8.19 1.06
CA SER A 9 31.08 7.23 1.68
C SER A 9 29.63 7.68 1.37
N VAL A 10 28.78 6.72 0.97
CA VAL A 10 27.36 7.00 0.76
C VAL A 10 26.77 7.38 2.11
N PRO A 11 26.16 8.58 2.27
CA PRO A 11 25.57 8.97 3.54
C PRO A 11 24.40 8.03 3.90
N PRO A 12 24.23 7.65 5.19
CA PRO A 12 23.09 6.85 5.61
C PRO A 12 21.77 7.60 5.38
N LEU A 13 20.66 6.86 5.25
CA LEU A 13 19.32 7.44 5.26
C LEU A 13 18.94 7.84 6.69
N GLU A 14 18.42 9.05 6.84
CA GLU A 14 17.85 9.54 8.09
C GLU A 14 16.37 9.87 7.91
N ASN A 15 15.59 9.72 8.97
CA ASN A 15 14.18 10.05 8.94
C ASN A 15 13.97 11.55 8.72
N GLY A 16 13.17 11.91 7.71
CA GLY A 16 12.96 13.30 7.33
C GLY A 16 13.91 13.85 6.26
N ASP A 17 14.90 13.06 5.80
CA ASP A 17 15.75 13.44 4.68
C ASP A 17 14.92 13.76 3.43
N ARG A 18 15.41 14.73 2.64
CA ARG A 18 14.84 15.03 1.32
C ARG A 18 15.67 14.35 0.24
N ALA A 19 14.99 13.55 -0.60
CA ALA A 19 15.64 12.84 -1.69
C ALA A 19 14.71 12.71 -2.91
N THR A 20 15.30 12.52 -4.07
CA THR A 20 14.63 11.91 -5.22
C THR A 20 14.75 10.40 -5.12
N ARG A 21 13.88 9.63 -5.82
CA ARG A 21 13.93 8.18 -5.82
C ARG A 21 15.33 7.62 -6.18
N PRO A 22 16.04 8.06 -7.24
CA PRO A 22 17.37 7.53 -7.52
C PRO A 22 18.39 7.76 -6.39
N GLU A 23 18.31 8.89 -5.68
CA GLU A 23 19.18 9.14 -4.53
C GLU A 23 18.75 8.33 -3.31
N PHE A 24 17.44 8.14 -3.09
CA PHE A 24 16.89 7.29 -2.05
C PHE A 24 17.35 5.83 -2.27
N GLU A 25 17.13 5.25 -3.46
CA GLU A 25 17.55 3.87 -3.80
C GLU A 25 19.06 3.69 -3.65
N ARG A 26 19.87 4.67 -4.11
CA ARG A 26 21.32 4.64 -3.97
C ARG A 26 21.76 4.56 -2.50
N ARG A 27 21.13 5.32 -1.61
CA ARG A 27 21.44 5.31 -0.17
C ARG A 27 20.85 4.09 0.51
N TYR A 28 19.65 3.69 0.15
CA TYR A 28 18.95 2.54 0.72
C TYR A 28 19.69 1.22 0.47
N THR A 29 20.28 1.04 -0.71
CA THR A 29 21.11 -0.14 -1.05
C THR A 29 22.35 -0.28 -0.15
N HIS A 30 22.79 0.80 0.50
CA HIS A 30 23.91 0.80 1.43
C HIS A 30 23.49 0.84 2.90
N SER A 31 22.16 0.82 3.17
CA SER A 31 21.61 0.79 4.52
C SER A 31 21.73 -0.61 5.14
N PRO A 32 21.68 -0.74 6.47
CA PRO A 32 21.57 -2.03 7.14
C PRO A 32 20.39 -2.85 6.59
N SER A 33 20.56 -4.17 6.46
CA SER A 33 19.55 -5.05 5.86
C SER A 33 18.22 -5.15 6.63
N ASP A 34 18.23 -4.77 7.91
CA ASP A 34 17.07 -4.70 8.79
C ASP A 34 16.40 -3.32 8.80
N GLN A 35 17.04 -2.31 8.22
CA GLN A 35 16.45 -0.98 8.09
C GLN A 35 15.41 -0.98 6.96
N LYS A 36 14.16 -0.67 7.31
CA LYS A 36 13.08 -0.46 6.34
C LYS A 36 12.81 1.04 6.21
N ALA A 37 12.66 1.50 4.97
CA ALA A 37 12.37 2.90 4.66
C ALA A 37 11.44 3.00 3.47
N GLU A 38 10.73 4.12 3.37
CA GLU A 38 9.94 4.51 2.21
C GLU A 38 10.16 5.98 1.88
N LEU A 39 9.94 6.35 0.62
CA LEU A 39 10.02 7.73 0.14
C LEU A 39 8.60 8.21 -0.19
N ILE A 40 8.13 9.25 0.50
CA ILE A 40 6.81 9.85 0.30
C ILE A 40 6.94 11.35 0.10
N GLU A 41 6.49 11.85 -1.05
CA GLU A 41 6.61 13.26 -1.43
C GLU A 41 8.04 13.81 -1.25
N GLY A 42 9.04 13.02 -1.65
CA GLY A 42 10.46 13.36 -1.56
C GLY A 42 11.01 13.35 -0.14
N THR A 43 10.27 12.87 0.85
CA THR A 43 10.71 12.74 2.25
C THR A 43 10.92 11.28 2.61
N VAL A 44 12.05 10.98 3.22
CA VAL A 44 12.38 9.64 3.72
C VAL A 44 11.69 9.40 5.06
N TYR A 45 10.97 8.28 5.15
CA TYR A 45 10.38 7.77 6.39
C TYR A 45 11.02 6.43 6.75
N LEU A 46 11.66 6.37 7.92
CA LEU A 46 12.16 5.10 8.45
C LEU A 46 11.01 4.39 9.16
N MET A 47 10.78 3.14 8.77
CA MET A 47 9.67 2.36 9.33
C MET A 47 10.02 1.85 10.72
N ALA A 48 9.08 1.98 11.65
CA ALA A 48 9.28 1.55 13.02
C ALA A 48 9.32 0.01 13.15
N SER A 49 10.19 -0.48 14.03
CA SER A 49 10.25 -1.86 14.48
C SER A 49 10.28 -1.86 16.01
N PRO A 50 9.62 -2.81 16.71
CA PRO A 50 8.92 -4.01 16.22
C PRO A 50 7.45 -3.77 15.83
N LEU A 51 6.90 -4.65 14.99
CA LEU A 51 5.48 -4.69 14.66
C LEU A 51 4.67 -5.31 15.82
N ARG A 52 3.57 -4.67 16.19
CA ARG A 52 2.68 -5.15 17.26
C ARG A 52 1.61 -6.08 16.70
N PHE A 53 1.34 -7.20 17.37
CA PHE A 53 0.43 -8.22 16.88
C PHE A 53 -0.98 -7.70 16.63
N GLN A 54 -1.67 -7.20 17.66
CA GLN A 54 -3.07 -6.74 17.55
C GLN A 54 -3.22 -5.43 16.75
N GLN A 55 -2.17 -4.62 16.71
CA GLN A 55 -2.24 -3.30 16.08
C GLN A 55 -1.79 -3.30 14.62
N HIS A 56 -1.17 -4.40 14.16
CA HIS A 56 -0.72 -4.50 12.77
C HIS A 56 -0.78 -5.93 12.24
N ALA A 57 -0.10 -6.90 12.83
CA ALA A 57 0.08 -8.22 12.24
C ALA A 57 -1.24 -8.99 12.04
N GLU A 58 -2.13 -8.96 13.02
CA GLU A 58 -3.44 -9.62 12.92
C GLU A 58 -4.39 -8.92 11.93
N PRO A 59 -4.59 -7.57 11.97
CA PRO A 59 -5.35 -6.86 10.94
C PRO A 59 -4.80 -7.08 9.53
N HIS A 60 -3.47 -7.04 9.36
CA HIS A 60 -2.82 -7.29 8.09
C HIS A 60 -3.16 -8.71 7.57
N ALA A 61 -3.06 -9.73 8.42
CA ALA A 61 -3.43 -11.10 8.05
C ALA A 61 -4.89 -11.22 7.60
N LYS A 62 -5.82 -10.49 8.24
CA LYS A 62 -7.25 -10.46 7.86
C LYS A 62 -7.47 -9.84 6.48
N ILE A 63 -6.78 -8.73 6.18
CA ILE A 63 -6.82 -8.10 4.85
C ILE A 63 -6.22 -9.03 3.79
N ILE A 64 -5.08 -9.65 4.07
CA ILE A 64 -4.45 -10.58 3.14
C ILE A 64 -5.36 -11.78 2.85
N LEU A 65 -6.00 -12.34 3.88
CA LEU A 65 -6.96 -13.45 3.70
C LEU A 65 -8.11 -13.04 2.76
N TRP A 66 -8.69 -11.86 2.95
CA TRP A 66 -9.77 -11.35 2.11
C TRP A 66 -9.33 -11.15 0.66
N LEU A 67 -8.21 -10.45 0.43
CA LEU A 67 -7.68 -10.17 -0.91
C LEU A 67 -7.21 -11.45 -1.62
N ALA A 68 -6.52 -12.36 -0.92
CA ALA A 68 -6.06 -13.62 -1.48
C ALA A 68 -7.23 -14.53 -1.87
N THR A 69 -8.30 -14.57 -1.05
CA THR A 69 -9.53 -15.33 -1.38
C THR A 69 -10.20 -14.78 -2.64
N TYR A 70 -10.17 -13.47 -2.86
CA TYR A 70 -10.64 -12.86 -4.10
C TYR A 70 -9.75 -13.25 -5.28
N GLN A 71 -8.44 -13.05 -5.17
CA GLN A 71 -7.45 -13.27 -6.22
C GLN A 71 -7.48 -14.70 -6.77
N VAL A 72 -7.66 -15.71 -5.91
CA VAL A 72 -7.70 -17.13 -6.33
C VAL A 72 -8.81 -17.42 -7.35
N THR A 73 -9.88 -16.63 -7.36
CA THR A 73 -11.06 -16.87 -8.20
C THR A 73 -11.14 -15.96 -9.43
N ILE A 74 -10.29 -14.93 -9.50
CA ILE A 74 -10.31 -13.95 -10.59
C ILE A 74 -8.99 -14.03 -11.37
N PRO A 75 -9.02 -14.41 -12.66
CA PRO A 75 -7.82 -14.49 -13.47
C PRO A 75 -7.19 -13.11 -13.68
N ASN A 76 -5.88 -13.08 -13.91
CA ASN A 76 -5.09 -11.88 -14.22
C ASN A 76 -5.08 -10.82 -13.10
N VAL A 77 -5.49 -11.16 -11.89
CA VAL A 77 -5.34 -10.33 -10.70
C VAL A 77 -4.18 -10.84 -9.88
N ARG A 78 -3.33 -9.94 -9.42
CA ARG A 78 -2.19 -10.24 -8.55
C ARG A 78 -2.30 -9.50 -7.24
N ILE A 79 -1.83 -10.14 -6.18
CA ILE A 79 -1.69 -9.56 -4.83
C ILE A 79 -0.20 -9.46 -4.48
N GLY A 80 0.19 -8.37 -3.82
CA GLY A 80 1.50 -8.20 -3.21
C GLY A 80 1.36 -7.85 -1.73
N ILE A 81 2.27 -8.38 -0.90
CA ILE A 81 2.35 -8.11 0.54
C ILE A 81 3.62 -7.31 0.78
N GLU A 82 3.49 -6.12 1.33
CA GLU A 82 4.60 -5.19 1.59
C GLU A 82 5.55 -5.00 0.38
N PRO A 83 5.05 -4.88 -0.87
CA PRO A 83 5.95 -4.67 -1.99
C PRO A 83 6.50 -3.25 -1.98
N THR A 84 7.72 -3.08 -2.46
CA THR A 84 8.21 -1.75 -2.84
C THR A 84 7.55 -1.34 -4.15
N VAL A 85 6.92 -0.17 -4.17
CA VAL A 85 6.19 0.36 -5.34
C VAL A 85 6.86 1.64 -5.84
N ARG A 86 7.41 1.60 -7.04
CA ARG A 86 8.00 2.76 -7.71
C ARG A 86 6.90 3.57 -8.41
N LEU A 87 6.37 4.60 -7.75
CA LEU A 87 5.30 5.42 -8.32
C LEU A 87 5.84 6.52 -9.24
N ASP A 88 6.68 7.40 -8.72
CA ASP A 88 7.30 8.52 -9.45
C ASP A 88 8.69 8.86 -8.89
N LEU A 89 9.26 10.02 -9.25
CA LEU A 89 10.59 10.44 -8.81
C LEU A 89 10.66 10.86 -7.32
N GLU A 90 9.53 11.05 -6.68
CA GLU A 90 9.44 11.50 -5.28
C GLU A 90 8.72 10.49 -4.39
N ASN A 91 8.26 9.35 -4.96
CA ASN A 91 7.45 8.39 -4.24
C ASN A 91 7.86 6.94 -4.54
N GLU A 92 8.32 6.28 -3.50
CA GLU A 92 8.59 4.84 -3.44
C GLU A 92 8.07 4.29 -2.11
N PRO A 93 6.72 4.15 -1.98
CA PRO A 93 6.09 3.59 -0.79
C PRO A 93 6.28 2.07 -0.70
N ARG A 94 6.01 1.57 0.52
CA ARG A 94 5.91 0.15 0.81
C ARG A 94 4.58 -0.13 1.50
N PRO A 95 3.47 -0.18 0.75
CA PRO A 95 2.14 -0.42 1.31
C PRO A 95 2.02 -1.82 1.91
N ASP A 96 1.15 -1.99 2.90
CA ASP A 96 0.89 -3.29 3.53
C ASP A 96 0.35 -4.32 2.55
N ALA A 97 -0.55 -3.91 1.63
CA ALA A 97 -1.00 -4.77 0.55
C ALA A 97 -1.31 -3.99 -0.73
N VAL A 98 -1.14 -4.65 -1.87
CA VAL A 98 -1.59 -4.17 -3.17
C VAL A 98 -2.41 -5.25 -3.87
N LEU A 99 -3.40 -4.82 -4.66
CA LEU A 99 -4.10 -5.67 -5.63
C LEU A 99 -4.07 -4.96 -6.98
N PHE A 100 -3.67 -5.65 -8.03
CA PHE A 100 -3.53 -5.06 -9.35
C PHE A 100 -3.84 -6.06 -10.47
N TRP A 101 -4.28 -5.53 -11.61
CA TRP A 101 -4.44 -6.30 -12.83
C TRP A 101 -3.09 -6.52 -13.49
N GLU A 102 -2.87 -7.70 -14.05
CA GLU A 102 -1.70 -7.93 -14.90
C GLU A 102 -1.71 -7.01 -16.14
N GLU A 103 -0.53 -6.71 -16.67
CA GLU A 103 -0.37 -5.88 -17.88
C GLU A 103 -1.18 -6.45 -19.06
N SER A 104 -1.27 -7.79 -19.19
CA SER A 104 -2.11 -8.49 -20.16
C SER A 104 -3.61 -8.15 -20.04
N ALA A 105 -4.05 -7.74 -18.86
CA ALA A 105 -5.42 -7.30 -18.56
C ALA A 105 -5.55 -5.78 -18.42
N GLN A 106 -4.62 -5.02 -19.01
CA GLN A 106 -4.57 -3.55 -18.95
C GLN A 106 -4.34 -2.98 -17.57
N GLY A 107 -3.62 -3.69 -16.69
CA GLY A 107 -3.16 -3.19 -15.40
C GLY A 107 -2.24 -1.98 -15.56
N GLN A 108 -2.28 -1.08 -14.59
CA GLN A 108 -1.45 0.14 -14.59
C GLN A 108 -0.04 -0.10 -14.06
N ALA A 109 0.11 -1.09 -13.18
CA ALA A 109 1.38 -1.47 -12.58
C ALA A 109 2.00 -2.66 -13.32
N LYS A 110 3.32 -2.69 -13.37
CA LYS A 110 4.09 -3.77 -14.01
C LYS A 110 5.27 -4.20 -13.15
N LEU A 111 5.71 -5.45 -13.30
CA LEU A 111 6.96 -5.90 -12.71
C LEU A 111 8.14 -5.45 -13.55
N THR A 112 9.14 -4.88 -12.89
CA THR A 112 10.41 -4.51 -13.52
C THR A 112 11.35 -5.71 -13.62
N ALA A 113 12.41 -5.59 -14.41
CA ALA A 113 13.41 -6.65 -14.58
C ALA A 113 14.19 -6.96 -13.28
N ASP A 114 14.26 -5.99 -12.35
CA ASP A 114 14.87 -6.10 -11.01
C ASP A 114 13.84 -6.44 -9.92
N ASP A 115 12.65 -6.95 -10.32
CA ASP A 115 11.60 -7.52 -9.47
C ASP A 115 10.92 -6.51 -8.51
N TYR A 116 10.83 -5.24 -8.92
CA TYR A 116 10.01 -4.23 -8.24
C TYR A 116 8.67 -4.02 -8.96
N LEU A 117 7.69 -3.49 -8.24
CA LEU A 117 6.44 -3.04 -8.85
C LEU A 117 6.57 -1.58 -9.27
N GLU A 118 6.40 -1.27 -10.56
CA GLU A 118 6.47 0.08 -11.11
C GLU A 118 5.12 0.52 -11.65
N GLY A 119 4.73 1.76 -11.37
CA GLY A 119 3.41 2.31 -11.68
C GLY A 119 2.42 2.14 -10.53
N ALA A 120 1.21 2.63 -10.72
CA ALA A 120 0.18 2.66 -9.69
C ALA A 120 -0.64 1.36 -9.68
N PRO A 121 -0.58 0.52 -8.63
CA PRO A 121 -1.54 -0.58 -8.48
C PRO A 121 -2.97 -0.02 -8.42
N GLU A 122 -3.95 -0.81 -8.85
CA GLU A 122 -5.33 -0.35 -8.82
C GLU A 122 -5.89 -0.21 -7.40
N LEU A 123 -5.49 -1.06 -6.46
CA LEU A 123 -5.85 -0.94 -5.04
C LEU A 123 -4.60 -1.01 -4.18
N ILE A 124 -4.48 -0.06 -3.26
CA ILE A 124 -3.51 -0.06 -2.17
C ILE A 124 -4.25 -0.14 -0.84
N VAL A 125 -3.71 -0.92 0.10
CA VAL A 125 -4.24 -1.04 1.47
C VAL A 125 -3.14 -0.71 2.47
N GLU A 126 -3.48 0.09 3.49
CA GLU A 126 -2.63 0.42 4.63
C GLU A 126 -3.33 0.06 5.95
N ILE A 127 -2.58 -0.52 6.87
CA ILE A 127 -3.01 -0.82 8.24
C ILE A 127 -2.42 0.26 9.15
N ALA A 128 -3.19 1.29 9.40
CA ALA A 128 -2.77 2.49 10.10
C ALA A 128 -3.00 2.38 11.61
N ALA A 129 -1.94 2.21 12.38
CA ALA A 129 -1.97 2.34 13.83
C ALA A 129 -1.39 3.72 14.24
N SER A 130 -0.07 3.80 14.43
CA SER A 130 0.61 5.06 14.73
C SER A 130 0.91 5.91 13.50
N SER A 131 0.75 5.37 12.31
CA SER A 131 1.00 6.01 11.01
C SER A 131 -0.22 6.71 10.40
N SER A 132 -1.39 6.71 11.05
CA SER A 132 -2.65 7.17 10.47
C SER A 132 -2.58 8.59 9.88
N ALA A 133 -1.80 9.50 10.48
CA ALA A 133 -1.61 10.84 9.92
C ALA A 133 -0.83 10.81 8.58
N LEU A 134 0.21 9.98 8.44
CA LEU A 134 0.95 9.82 7.19
C LEU A 134 0.07 9.16 6.13
N ASP A 135 -0.64 8.09 6.49
CA ASP A 135 -1.46 7.29 5.57
C ASP A 135 -2.67 8.09 5.07
N LEU A 136 -3.36 8.84 5.96
CA LEU A 136 -4.52 9.65 5.59
C LEU A 136 -4.17 10.99 4.90
N HIS A 137 -2.91 11.42 4.92
CA HIS A 137 -2.49 12.70 4.31
C HIS A 137 -1.38 12.54 3.27
N GLY A 138 -0.14 12.27 3.68
CA GLY A 138 1.02 12.21 2.77
C GLY A 138 0.88 11.12 1.72
N LYS A 139 0.70 9.86 2.14
CA LYS A 139 0.49 8.72 1.23
C LYS A 139 -0.78 8.88 0.40
N LYS A 140 -1.89 9.32 1.00
CA LYS A 140 -3.13 9.57 0.27
C LYS A 140 -2.93 10.53 -0.90
N ARG A 141 -2.22 11.66 -0.69
CA ARG A 141 -1.92 12.61 -1.78
C ARG A 141 -1.00 11.99 -2.83
N ALA A 142 0.04 11.27 -2.40
CA ALA A 142 0.95 10.59 -3.31
C ALA A 142 0.23 9.56 -4.19
N TYR A 143 -0.63 8.73 -3.60
CA TYR A 143 -1.43 7.72 -4.32
C TYR A 143 -2.44 8.37 -5.27
N GLN A 144 -3.16 9.40 -4.81
CA GLN A 144 -4.11 10.17 -5.64
C GLN A 144 -3.42 10.75 -6.87
N ARG A 145 -2.31 11.45 -6.69
CA ARG A 145 -1.54 12.09 -7.77
C ARG A 145 -1.01 11.08 -8.78
N ASN A 146 -0.63 9.89 -8.33
CA ASN A 146 -0.10 8.83 -9.17
C ASN A 146 -1.18 7.95 -9.81
N GLY A 147 -2.47 8.19 -9.54
CA GLY A 147 -3.57 7.51 -10.20
C GLY A 147 -3.90 6.12 -9.63
N VAL A 148 -3.56 5.85 -8.37
CA VAL A 148 -4.06 4.67 -7.65
C VAL A 148 -5.58 4.77 -7.57
N LYS A 149 -6.29 3.81 -8.18
CA LYS A 149 -7.76 3.92 -8.38
C LYS A 149 -8.56 3.77 -7.09
N GLU A 150 -8.08 2.90 -6.20
CA GLU A 150 -8.72 2.68 -4.89
C GLU A 150 -7.66 2.67 -3.79
N TYR A 151 -7.98 3.32 -2.69
CA TYR A 151 -7.11 3.38 -1.52
C TYR A 151 -7.90 3.07 -0.26
N LEU A 152 -7.51 2.02 0.46
CA LEU A 152 -8.14 1.57 1.69
C LEU A 152 -7.18 1.79 2.87
N VAL A 153 -7.65 2.47 3.92
CA VAL A 153 -6.92 2.68 5.16
C VAL A 153 -7.74 2.13 6.32
N TRP A 154 -7.22 1.11 6.99
CA TRP A 154 -7.81 0.60 8.23
C TRP A 154 -7.13 1.26 9.43
N CYS A 155 -7.81 2.24 10.02
CA CYS A 155 -7.36 2.97 11.22
C CYS A 155 -7.68 2.15 12.47
N ILE A 156 -6.67 1.52 13.04
CA ILE A 156 -6.83 0.53 14.12
C ILE A 156 -7.28 1.17 15.43
N TYR A 157 -6.68 2.31 15.82
CA TYR A 157 -7.04 2.97 17.07
C TYR A 157 -8.43 3.59 17.07
N GLU A 158 -8.86 4.09 15.91
CA GLU A 158 -10.19 4.66 15.70
C GLU A 158 -11.25 3.60 15.40
N ASN A 159 -10.83 2.33 15.24
CA ASN A 159 -11.66 1.22 14.80
C ASN A 159 -12.52 1.60 13.59
N SER A 160 -11.90 2.21 12.59
CA SER A 160 -12.56 2.72 11.40
C SER A 160 -11.85 2.31 10.12
N LEU A 161 -12.61 2.23 9.03
CA LEU A 161 -12.09 1.89 7.71
C LEU A 161 -12.47 2.98 6.72
N ASN A 162 -11.48 3.52 6.03
CA ASN A 162 -11.66 4.52 4.99
C ASN A 162 -11.29 3.89 3.64
N TRP A 163 -12.26 3.75 2.75
CA TRP A 163 -12.02 3.27 1.38
C TRP A 163 -12.34 4.39 0.39
N PHE A 164 -11.32 4.84 -0.30
CA PHE A 164 -11.43 5.93 -1.28
C PHE A 164 -11.41 5.36 -2.70
N SER A 165 -12.22 5.95 -3.59
CA SER A 165 -12.16 5.74 -5.04
C SER A 165 -11.69 7.01 -5.72
N LEU A 166 -10.83 6.89 -6.72
CA LEU A 166 -10.36 8.01 -7.54
C LEU A 166 -11.40 8.34 -8.60
N GLU A 167 -12.01 9.51 -8.51
CA GLU A 167 -12.99 10.04 -9.45
C GLU A 167 -12.57 11.42 -9.93
N ALA A 168 -12.43 11.60 -11.24
CA ALA A 168 -12.00 12.87 -11.85
C ALA A 168 -10.72 13.48 -11.22
N GLY A 169 -9.78 12.63 -10.76
CA GLY A 169 -8.54 13.06 -10.14
C GLY A 169 -8.60 13.28 -8.63
N GLU A 170 -9.78 13.11 -8.00
CA GLU A 170 -9.98 13.31 -6.57
C GLU A 170 -10.42 12.01 -5.87
N TYR A 171 -9.91 11.77 -4.65
CA TYR A 171 -10.36 10.66 -3.83
C TYR A 171 -11.70 10.96 -3.13
N ILE A 172 -12.72 10.20 -3.50
CA ILE A 172 -14.05 10.23 -2.88
C ILE A 172 -14.15 9.06 -1.88
N LEU A 173 -14.50 9.38 -0.63
CA LEU A 173 -14.74 8.37 0.40
C LEU A 173 -16.00 7.56 0.07
N GLN A 174 -15.84 6.26 -0.13
CA GLN A 174 -16.97 5.36 -0.33
C GLN A 174 -17.74 5.16 0.98
N GLN A 175 -19.07 5.15 0.89
CA GLN A 175 -19.91 4.84 2.02
C GLN A 175 -20.44 3.42 1.89
N PRO A 176 -20.52 2.65 3.00
CA PRO A 176 -21.19 1.36 3.01
C PRO A 176 -22.67 1.50 2.58
N ASP A 177 -23.18 0.50 1.91
CA ASP A 177 -24.61 0.38 1.62
C ASP A 177 -25.44 0.10 2.89
N GLU A 178 -26.77 -0.05 2.76
CA GLU A 178 -27.70 -0.31 3.87
C GLU A 178 -27.37 -1.61 4.65
N LYS A 179 -26.60 -2.50 4.05
CA LYS A 179 -26.11 -3.75 4.67
C LYS A 179 -24.71 -3.63 5.27
N GLY A 180 -24.11 -2.43 5.24
CA GLY A 180 -22.76 -2.19 5.71
C GLY A 180 -21.67 -2.70 4.76
N ILE A 181 -21.99 -2.90 3.47
CA ILE A 181 -21.06 -3.43 2.46
C ILE A 181 -20.53 -2.31 1.58
N ILE A 182 -19.20 -2.26 1.41
CA ILE A 182 -18.54 -1.49 0.34
C ILE A 182 -18.17 -2.46 -0.78
N LYS A 183 -18.37 -1.99 -2.02
CA LYS A 183 -18.08 -2.76 -3.25
C LYS A 183 -17.00 -2.02 -4.04
N SER A 184 -15.92 -2.71 -4.38
CA SER A 184 -14.90 -2.15 -5.27
C SER A 184 -15.53 -1.71 -6.60
N ARG A 185 -15.08 -0.57 -7.09
CA ARG A 185 -15.45 -0.04 -8.41
C ARG A 185 -14.52 -0.51 -9.51
N VAL A 186 -13.37 -1.05 -9.12
CA VAL A 186 -12.30 -1.49 -10.03
C VAL A 186 -12.23 -3.01 -10.14
N PHE A 187 -12.53 -3.71 -9.03
CA PHE A 187 -12.47 -5.16 -8.96
C PHE A 187 -13.89 -5.73 -8.80
N PRO A 188 -14.55 -6.16 -9.91
CA PRO A 188 -15.91 -6.69 -9.85
C PRO A 188 -16.01 -7.86 -8.88
N GLY A 189 -16.94 -7.77 -7.92
CA GLY A 189 -17.14 -8.80 -6.90
C GLY A 189 -16.24 -8.69 -5.68
N LEU A 190 -15.28 -7.78 -5.61
CA LEU A 190 -14.52 -7.51 -4.40
C LEU A 190 -15.39 -6.69 -3.43
N TRP A 191 -16.17 -7.40 -2.62
CA TRP A 191 -17.07 -6.83 -1.63
C TRP A 191 -16.53 -6.99 -0.23
N LEU A 192 -16.75 -5.98 0.63
CA LEU A 192 -16.29 -5.97 2.01
C LEU A 192 -17.43 -5.59 2.97
N ALA A 193 -17.78 -6.50 3.86
CA ALA A 193 -18.65 -6.21 5.00
C ALA A 193 -17.83 -5.48 6.08
N VAL A 194 -17.91 -4.14 6.10
CA VAL A 194 -17.03 -3.30 6.91
C VAL A 194 -17.19 -3.56 8.40
N ASN A 195 -18.44 -3.58 8.90
CA ASN A 195 -18.71 -3.80 10.32
C ASN A 195 -18.23 -5.19 10.79
N GLU A 196 -18.35 -6.20 9.95
CA GLU A 196 -17.90 -7.56 10.25
C GLU A 196 -16.37 -7.65 10.31
N LEU A 197 -15.68 -6.96 9.40
CA LEU A 197 -14.22 -6.85 9.44
C LEU A 197 -13.76 -6.17 10.73
N LEU A 198 -14.35 -5.03 11.10
CA LEU A 198 -14.02 -4.28 12.30
C LEU A 198 -14.33 -5.07 13.58
N ALA A 199 -15.37 -5.91 13.57
CA ALA A 199 -15.69 -6.84 14.64
C ALA A 199 -14.81 -8.11 14.66
N GLY A 200 -13.96 -8.31 13.63
CA GLY A 200 -13.11 -9.49 13.51
C GLY A 200 -13.82 -10.76 13.00
N ASN A 201 -15.07 -10.65 12.54
CA ASN A 201 -15.88 -11.75 12.03
C ASN A 201 -15.51 -12.09 10.57
N MET A 202 -14.38 -12.74 10.38
CA MET A 202 -13.88 -13.06 9.04
C MET A 202 -14.76 -14.05 8.27
N SER A 203 -15.54 -14.92 8.95
CA SER A 203 -16.51 -15.79 8.26
C SER A 203 -17.53 -14.98 7.49
N ALA A 204 -18.16 -13.99 8.12
CA ALA A 204 -19.14 -13.11 7.47
C ALA A 204 -18.51 -12.23 6.37
N VAL A 205 -17.26 -11.78 6.57
CA VAL A 205 -16.50 -11.06 5.53
C VAL A 205 -16.32 -11.93 4.29
N LEU A 206 -15.90 -13.20 4.44
CA LEU A 206 -15.69 -14.10 3.32
C LEU A 206 -17.00 -14.57 2.68
N GLU A 207 -18.07 -14.74 3.46
CA GLU A 207 -19.42 -15.00 2.93
C GLU A 207 -19.89 -13.84 2.04
N THR A 208 -19.71 -12.60 2.49
CA THR A 208 -20.03 -11.40 1.70
C THR A 208 -19.20 -11.32 0.42
N LEU A 209 -17.91 -11.62 0.50
CA LEU A 209 -17.04 -11.68 -0.68
C LEU A 209 -17.53 -12.73 -1.68
N ASN A 210 -17.96 -13.90 -1.21
CA ASN A 210 -18.46 -14.98 -2.07
C ASN A 210 -19.81 -14.65 -2.74
N GLN A 211 -20.62 -13.77 -2.17
CA GLN A 211 -21.86 -13.29 -2.79
C GLN A 211 -21.59 -12.31 -3.94
N GLY A 212 -20.41 -11.69 -3.99
CA GLY A 212 -20.01 -10.75 -5.03
C GLY A 212 -19.47 -11.41 -6.30
N LYS A 213 -19.11 -12.69 -6.23
CA LYS A 213 -18.43 -13.44 -7.30
C LYS A 213 -19.41 -14.06 -8.30
#